data_97a28e0bfcdb9a8df6fde2f9d5d677ea
#
_entry.id   97a28e0bfcdb9a8df6fde2f9d5d677ea
#
_cell.length_a   1.000
_cell.length_b   1.000
_cell.length_c   1.000
_cell.angle_alpha   90.00
_cell.angle_beta   90.00
_cell.angle_gamma   90.00
#
_symmetry.space_group_name_H-M   'P 1'
#
loop_
_entity.id
_entity.type
_entity.pdbx_description
1 polymer ?
#
loop_
_entity_poly.entity_id
_entity_poly.type
_entity_poly.pdbx_seq_one_letter_code
_entity_poly.pdbx_strand_id
1 'polypeptide(L)'
;LSGPVDIDKLDYLQRDSLHAGVPYGRNFDVNRLVSSFCLGQDGKSLAITEKGKTAAEMMVFARYVMFSEVYWHHTVRSATAMLQRLVYDLRNELPSQQWLSLTESEFGDRLKDNAAKQPTAQRLADGLFGHQRGLYKRLAQYTLSDNPRVFAAVARRPYAELVELSG
;
A
#
# COMPACT_ATOMS: atom_id res chain seq x y z
N LEU A 1 6.77 15.67 12.26
CA LEU A 1 5.40 15.80 12.73
C LEU A 1 4.61 14.54 12.33
N SER A 2 4.59 13.52 13.16
CA SER A 2 3.81 12.29 12.94
C SER A 2 2.60 12.27 13.88
N GLY A 3 1.43 11.96 13.36
CA GLY A 3 0.20 11.94 14.14
C GLY A 3 -0.99 11.45 13.30
N PRO A 4 -2.21 11.44 13.85
CA PRO A 4 -3.41 11.07 13.10
C PRO A 4 -3.67 12.02 11.93
N VAL A 5 -3.29 13.29 12.08
CA VAL A 5 -3.37 14.33 11.04
C VAL A 5 -1.98 14.89 10.86
N ASP A 6 -1.34 14.62 9.73
CA ASP A 6 -0.01 15.10 9.37
C ASP A 6 0.06 15.46 7.87
N ILE A 7 1.15 16.15 7.51
CA ILE A 7 1.34 16.66 6.14
C ILE A 7 1.39 15.54 5.11
N ASP A 8 2.04 14.41 5.44
CA ASP A 8 2.15 13.28 4.53
C ASP A 8 0.77 12.71 4.19
N LYS A 9 -0.12 12.60 5.20
CA LYS A 9 -1.49 12.13 4.99
C LYS A 9 -2.33 13.11 4.19
N LEU A 10 -2.14 14.41 4.41
CA LEU A 10 -2.79 15.46 3.62
C LEU A 10 -2.39 15.37 2.15
N ASP A 11 -1.12 15.10 1.84
CA ASP A 11 -0.63 14.97 0.48
C ASP A 11 -1.14 13.68 -0.16
N TYR A 12 -0.79 12.51 0.40
CA TYR A 12 -1.04 11.26 -0.30
C TYR A 12 -2.53 10.95 -0.48
N LEU A 13 -3.39 11.32 0.48
CA LEU A 13 -4.83 11.08 0.34
C LEU A 13 -5.39 11.78 -0.88
N GLN A 14 -5.03 13.04 -1.10
CA GLN A 14 -5.50 13.82 -2.25
C GLN A 14 -4.90 13.32 -3.55
N ARG A 15 -3.61 13.09 -3.57
CA ARG A 15 -2.86 12.64 -4.74
C ARG A 15 -3.32 11.24 -5.18
N ASP A 16 -3.39 10.30 -4.26
CA ASP A 16 -3.81 8.93 -4.58
C ASP A 16 -5.28 8.88 -5.00
N SER A 17 -6.14 9.69 -4.38
CA SER A 17 -7.54 9.86 -4.78
C SER A 17 -7.65 10.37 -6.23
N LEU A 18 -6.81 11.34 -6.60
CA LEU A 18 -6.74 11.87 -7.96
C LEU A 18 -6.29 10.79 -8.97
N HIS A 19 -5.19 10.10 -8.67
CA HIS A 19 -4.63 9.09 -9.56
C HIS A 19 -5.50 7.82 -9.65
N ALA A 20 -6.17 7.44 -8.58
CA ALA A 20 -7.13 6.33 -8.58
C ALA A 20 -8.48 6.69 -9.22
N GLY A 21 -8.74 7.97 -9.51
CA GLY A 21 -10.00 8.44 -10.09
C GLY A 21 -11.19 8.33 -9.14
N VAL A 22 -10.95 8.40 -7.83
CA VAL A 22 -11.99 8.30 -6.79
C VAL A 22 -12.10 9.58 -5.96
N PRO A 23 -13.27 9.89 -5.36
CA PRO A 23 -13.44 11.13 -4.61
C PRO A 23 -12.98 11.02 -3.13
N TYR A 24 -12.71 9.83 -2.64
CA TYR A 24 -12.66 9.50 -1.21
C TYR A 24 -11.60 10.27 -0.42
N GLY A 25 -10.40 10.43 -0.97
CA GLY A 25 -9.28 11.14 -0.32
C GLY A 25 -9.35 12.66 -0.45
N ARG A 26 -10.37 13.20 -1.12
CA ARG A 26 -10.56 14.65 -1.36
C ARG A 26 -11.83 15.21 -0.70
N ASN A 27 -12.47 14.41 0.13
CA ASN A 27 -13.77 14.74 0.73
C ASN A 27 -13.62 15.45 2.09
N PHE A 28 -12.68 16.42 2.18
CA PHE A 28 -12.53 17.28 3.36
C PHE A 28 -11.94 18.64 2.95
N ASP A 29 -12.19 19.65 3.76
CA ASP A 29 -11.71 21.03 3.52
C ASP A 29 -10.26 21.18 3.99
N VAL A 30 -9.34 21.03 3.04
CA VAL A 30 -7.90 21.10 3.28
C VAL A 30 -7.49 22.50 3.75
N ASN A 31 -8.00 23.55 3.12
CA ASN A 31 -7.65 24.93 3.45
C ASN A 31 -8.06 25.29 4.89
N ARG A 32 -9.27 24.88 5.25
CA ARG A 32 -9.78 25.06 6.62
C ARG A 32 -8.94 24.29 7.63
N LEU A 33 -8.54 23.04 7.30
CA LEU A 33 -7.72 22.21 8.16
C LEU A 33 -6.33 22.84 8.36
N VAL A 34 -5.65 23.19 7.27
CA VAL A 34 -4.31 23.79 7.32
C VAL A 34 -4.33 25.13 8.09
N SER A 35 -5.34 25.98 7.85
CA SER A 35 -5.49 27.26 8.55
C SER A 35 -5.81 27.11 10.04
N SER A 36 -6.21 25.91 10.47
CA SER A 36 -6.56 25.62 11.86
C SER A 36 -5.41 25.05 12.68
N PHE A 37 -4.29 24.73 12.06
CA PHE A 37 -3.12 24.24 12.79
C PHE A 37 -2.54 25.31 13.70
N CYS A 38 -2.17 24.90 14.90
CA CYS A 38 -1.51 25.74 15.89
C CYS A 38 -0.54 24.88 16.72
N LEU A 39 0.30 25.55 17.50
CA LEU A 39 1.12 24.87 18.50
C LEU A 39 0.27 24.52 19.72
N GLY A 40 0.47 23.33 20.25
CA GLY A 40 -0.11 22.92 21.52
C GLY A 40 0.38 23.78 22.69
N GLN A 41 -0.24 23.63 23.84
CA GLN A 41 0.12 24.39 25.05
C GLN A 41 1.57 24.11 25.51
N ASP A 42 2.13 22.97 25.12
CA ASP A 42 3.53 22.59 25.36
C ASP A 42 4.53 23.29 24.41
N GLY A 43 4.04 24.04 23.43
CA GLY A 43 4.84 24.70 22.39
C GLY A 43 5.62 23.76 21.46
N LYS A 44 5.37 22.46 21.53
CA LYS A 44 6.11 21.42 20.78
C LYS A 44 5.22 20.50 19.97
N SER A 45 3.99 20.30 20.38
CA SER A 45 3.01 19.45 19.69
C SER A 45 2.20 20.23 18.67
N LEU A 46 1.77 19.55 17.60
CA LEU A 46 0.80 20.10 16.65
C LEU A 46 -0.61 19.95 17.25
N ALA A 47 -1.36 21.04 17.27
CA ALA A 47 -2.75 21.09 17.70
C ALA A 47 -3.62 21.67 16.59
N ILE A 48 -4.93 21.49 16.74
CA ILE A 48 -5.95 21.99 15.81
C ILE A 48 -6.95 22.83 16.62
N THR A 49 -7.24 24.04 16.16
CA THR A 49 -8.26 24.87 16.77
C THR A 49 -9.66 24.26 16.55
N GLU A 50 -10.63 24.63 17.36
CA GLU A 50 -12.02 24.15 17.26
C GLU A 50 -12.61 24.35 15.84
N LYS A 51 -12.19 25.40 15.14
CA LYS A 51 -12.62 25.69 13.76
C LYS A 51 -12.22 24.61 12.76
N GLY A 52 -11.13 23.89 13.01
CA GLY A 52 -10.60 22.81 12.15
C GLY A 52 -11.11 21.41 12.49
N LYS A 53 -11.81 21.25 13.60
CA LYS A 53 -12.22 19.94 14.13
C LYS A 53 -12.94 19.08 13.09
N THR A 54 -14.01 19.59 12.49
CA THR A 54 -14.79 18.86 11.48
C THR A 54 -13.94 18.49 10.26
N ALA A 55 -13.05 19.38 9.80
CA ALA A 55 -12.17 19.07 8.68
C ALA A 55 -11.15 17.95 9.02
N ALA A 56 -10.65 17.93 10.26
CA ALA A 56 -9.79 16.88 10.76
C ALA A 56 -10.52 15.52 10.87
N GLU A 57 -11.72 15.51 11.41
CA GLU A 57 -12.57 14.30 11.49
C GLU A 57 -12.87 13.74 10.08
N MET A 58 -13.23 14.62 9.15
CA MET A 58 -13.47 14.22 7.75
C MET A 58 -12.21 13.69 7.06
N MET A 59 -11.04 14.24 7.35
CA MET A 59 -9.77 13.70 6.84
C MET A 59 -9.50 12.28 7.38
N VAL A 60 -9.72 12.03 8.67
CA VAL A 60 -9.57 10.69 9.27
C VAL A 60 -10.57 9.72 8.63
N PHE A 61 -11.79 10.14 8.40
CA PHE A 61 -12.79 9.35 7.69
C PHE A 61 -12.41 9.09 6.23
N ALA A 62 -11.93 10.10 5.50
CA ALA A 62 -11.42 9.96 4.15
C ALA A 62 -10.30 8.91 4.07
N ARG A 63 -9.38 8.92 5.03
CA ARG A 63 -8.33 7.91 5.15
C ARG A 63 -8.92 6.51 5.36
N TYR A 64 -9.89 6.35 6.23
CA TYR A 64 -10.56 5.06 6.43
C TYR A 64 -11.15 4.53 5.13
N VAL A 65 -11.89 5.36 4.39
CA VAL A 65 -12.49 4.95 3.11
C VAL A 65 -11.43 4.63 2.07
N MET A 66 -10.35 5.44 1.95
CA MET A 66 -9.25 5.16 1.04
C MET A 66 -8.56 3.82 1.38
N PHE A 67 -8.40 3.50 2.66
CA PHE A 67 -7.89 2.20 3.07
C PHE A 67 -8.80 1.05 2.62
N SER A 68 -10.10 1.15 2.88
CA SER A 68 -11.08 0.11 2.53
C SER A 68 -11.19 -0.09 1.03
N GLU A 69 -11.38 1.00 0.28
CA GLU A 69 -11.79 0.94 -1.12
C GLU A 69 -10.62 0.96 -2.12
N VAL A 70 -9.46 1.49 -1.72
CA VAL A 70 -8.29 1.63 -2.61
C VAL A 70 -7.14 0.77 -2.15
N TYR A 71 -6.55 1.05 -0.98
CA TYR A 71 -5.30 0.39 -0.58
C TYR A 71 -5.47 -1.09 -0.23
N TRP A 72 -6.62 -1.48 0.34
CA TRP A 72 -6.95 -2.87 0.66
C TRP A 72 -7.84 -3.54 -0.38
N HIS A 73 -8.09 -2.86 -1.50
CA HIS A 73 -8.83 -3.49 -2.58
C HIS A 73 -8.14 -4.78 -3.05
N HIS A 74 -8.92 -5.83 -3.30
CA HIS A 74 -8.37 -7.15 -3.63
C HIS A 74 -7.41 -7.13 -4.82
N THR A 75 -7.64 -6.29 -5.83
CA THR A 75 -6.75 -6.15 -6.99
C THR A 75 -5.39 -5.57 -6.61
N VAL A 76 -5.38 -4.54 -5.76
CA VAL A 76 -4.14 -3.93 -5.25
C VAL A 76 -3.37 -4.94 -4.39
N ARG A 77 -4.08 -5.66 -3.50
CA ARG A 77 -3.47 -6.70 -2.67
C ARG A 77 -2.90 -7.86 -3.51
N SER A 78 -3.59 -8.23 -4.59
CA SER A 78 -3.11 -9.22 -5.54
C SER A 78 -1.81 -8.79 -6.22
N ALA A 79 -1.76 -7.57 -6.77
CA ALA A 79 -0.56 -7.02 -7.38
C ALA A 79 0.60 -6.92 -6.37
N THR A 80 0.32 -6.45 -5.14
CA THR A 80 1.32 -6.39 -4.07
C THR A 80 1.88 -7.78 -3.73
N ALA A 81 1.02 -8.79 -3.61
CA ALA A 81 1.46 -10.15 -3.30
C ALA A 81 2.31 -10.75 -4.43
N MET A 82 1.94 -10.50 -5.69
CA MET A 82 2.73 -10.93 -6.85
C MET A 82 4.10 -10.24 -6.89
N LEU A 83 4.15 -8.92 -6.62
CA LEU A 83 5.41 -8.17 -6.55
C LEU A 83 6.30 -8.68 -5.39
N GLN A 84 5.73 -8.89 -4.21
CA GLN A 84 6.46 -9.45 -3.08
C GLN A 84 7.04 -10.84 -3.39
N ARG A 85 6.27 -11.69 -4.07
CA ARG A 85 6.73 -13.00 -4.49
C ARG A 85 7.86 -12.88 -5.51
N LEU A 86 7.72 -12.05 -6.53
CA LEU A 86 8.72 -11.82 -7.55
C LEU A 86 10.04 -11.33 -6.95
N VAL A 87 9.99 -10.34 -6.06
CA VAL A 87 11.19 -9.83 -5.35
C VAL A 87 11.80 -10.92 -4.47
N TYR A 88 10.99 -11.71 -3.79
CA TYR A 88 11.49 -12.82 -2.97
C TYR A 88 12.20 -13.89 -3.81
N ASP A 89 11.65 -14.29 -4.94
CA ASP A 89 12.24 -15.30 -5.81
C ASP A 89 13.56 -14.80 -6.41
N LEU A 90 13.67 -13.50 -6.72
CA LEU A 90 14.86 -12.87 -7.29
C LEU A 90 15.86 -12.32 -6.25
N ARG A 91 15.60 -12.46 -4.95
CA ARG A 91 16.39 -11.80 -3.88
C ARG A 91 17.90 -12.07 -3.91
N ASN A 92 18.31 -13.25 -4.39
CA ASN A 92 19.73 -13.63 -4.47
C ASN A 92 20.44 -13.02 -5.70
N GLU A 93 19.69 -12.60 -6.71
CA GLU A 93 20.20 -12.03 -7.97
C GLU A 93 20.26 -10.51 -7.95
N LEU A 94 19.72 -9.91 -6.89
CA LEU A 94 19.47 -8.49 -6.80
C LEU A 94 20.20 -7.91 -5.56
N PRO A 95 21.45 -7.43 -5.71
CA PRO A 95 22.21 -6.87 -4.59
C PRO A 95 21.53 -5.61 -4.03
N SER A 96 21.18 -5.64 -2.75
CA SER A 96 20.32 -4.67 -2.06
C SER A 96 20.75 -3.19 -2.19
N GLN A 97 22.03 -2.92 -2.26
CA GLN A 97 22.56 -1.54 -2.36
C GLN A 97 22.26 -0.85 -3.70
N GLN A 98 22.14 -1.62 -4.79
CA GLN A 98 21.90 -1.06 -6.13
C GLN A 98 20.44 -0.65 -6.36
N TRP A 99 19.52 -1.19 -5.58
CA TRP A 99 18.08 -0.92 -5.78
C TRP A 99 17.61 0.42 -5.24
N LEU A 100 18.22 0.87 -4.15
CA LEU A 100 17.85 2.12 -3.49
C LEU A 100 18.12 3.36 -4.35
N SER A 101 18.93 3.24 -5.40
CA SER A 101 19.26 4.32 -6.32
C SER A 101 18.48 4.29 -7.64
N LEU A 102 17.66 3.24 -7.86
CA LEU A 102 16.88 3.10 -9.09
C LEU A 102 15.62 3.95 -9.04
N THR A 103 15.23 4.49 -10.18
CA THR A 103 13.87 5.00 -10.39
C THR A 103 12.88 3.85 -10.47
N GLU A 104 11.57 4.14 -10.33
CA GLU A 104 10.52 3.12 -10.43
C GLU A 104 10.56 2.37 -11.77
N SER A 105 10.80 3.06 -12.87
CA SER A 105 10.93 2.47 -14.20
C SER A 105 12.11 1.52 -14.29
N GLU A 106 13.30 1.97 -13.87
CA GLU A 106 14.52 1.16 -13.86
C GLU A 106 14.39 -0.08 -12.97
N PHE A 107 13.72 0.06 -11.83
CA PHE A 107 13.42 -1.06 -10.94
C PHE A 107 12.53 -2.10 -11.64
N GLY A 108 11.47 -1.66 -12.31
CA GLY A 108 10.57 -2.53 -13.07
C GLY A 108 11.30 -3.26 -14.21
N ASP A 109 12.17 -2.57 -14.95
CA ASP A 109 12.95 -3.16 -16.04
C ASP A 109 13.96 -4.17 -15.51
N ARG A 110 14.66 -3.87 -14.43
CA ARG A 110 15.56 -4.82 -13.76
C ARG A 110 14.86 -6.07 -13.27
N LEU A 111 13.65 -5.93 -12.72
CA LEU A 111 12.85 -7.09 -12.31
C LEU A 111 12.51 -7.97 -13.52
N LYS A 112 12.07 -7.39 -14.64
CA LYS A 112 11.76 -8.14 -15.87
C LYS A 112 12.98 -8.86 -16.44
N ASP A 113 14.13 -8.19 -16.53
CA ASP A 113 15.38 -8.77 -17.06
C ASP A 113 15.86 -9.98 -16.23
N ASN A 114 15.80 -9.87 -14.90
CA ASN A 114 16.18 -10.98 -14.03
C ASN A 114 15.13 -12.09 -14.01
N ALA A 115 13.85 -11.75 -14.10
CA ALA A 115 12.75 -12.71 -14.15
C ALA A 115 12.80 -13.62 -15.39
N ALA A 116 13.32 -13.12 -16.51
CA ALA A 116 13.44 -13.89 -17.76
C ALA A 116 14.28 -15.18 -17.62
N LYS A 117 15.09 -15.28 -16.57
CA LYS A 117 15.93 -16.47 -16.27
C LYS A 117 15.17 -17.58 -15.54
N GLN A 118 14.00 -17.29 -14.99
CA GLN A 118 13.22 -18.21 -14.15
C GLN A 118 11.76 -18.22 -14.60
N PRO A 119 11.19 -19.34 -15.08
CA PRO A 119 9.84 -19.38 -15.64
C PRO A 119 8.74 -18.88 -14.69
N THR A 120 8.86 -19.15 -13.39
CA THR A 120 7.88 -18.72 -12.38
C THR A 120 7.95 -17.20 -12.18
N ALA A 121 9.16 -16.66 -12.04
CA ALA A 121 9.38 -15.22 -11.89
C ALA A 121 8.95 -14.46 -13.15
N GLN A 122 9.21 -15.02 -14.34
CA GLN A 122 8.79 -14.44 -15.61
C GLN A 122 7.26 -14.29 -15.69
N ARG A 123 6.50 -15.33 -15.31
CA ARG A 123 5.02 -15.24 -15.28
C ARG A 123 4.51 -14.13 -14.35
N LEU A 124 5.16 -13.95 -13.20
CA LEU A 124 4.81 -12.89 -12.26
C LEU A 124 5.12 -11.50 -12.85
N ALA A 125 6.30 -11.35 -13.46
CA ALA A 125 6.71 -10.09 -14.11
C ALA A 125 5.79 -9.75 -15.29
N ASP A 126 5.46 -10.71 -16.14
CA ASP A 126 4.53 -10.53 -17.26
C ASP A 126 3.13 -10.15 -16.79
N GLY A 127 2.66 -10.77 -15.71
CA GLY A 127 1.35 -10.47 -15.11
C GLY A 127 1.28 -9.06 -14.50
N LEU A 128 2.39 -8.55 -13.95
CA LEU A 128 2.47 -7.22 -13.33
C LEU A 128 2.74 -6.10 -14.34
N PHE A 129 3.70 -6.32 -15.24
CA PHE A 129 4.30 -5.29 -16.09
C PHE A 129 4.03 -5.51 -17.59
N GLY A 130 3.42 -6.62 -17.98
CA GLY A 130 3.11 -6.95 -19.36
C GLY A 130 1.97 -6.09 -19.93
N HIS A 131 1.80 -6.14 -21.25
CA HIS A 131 0.72 -5.43 -21.95
C HIS A 131 -0.68 -5.86 -21.51
N GLN A 132 -0.84 -7.13 -21.14
CA GLN A 132 -2.08 -7.66 -20.54
C GLN A 132 -1.82 -8.00 -19.08
N ARG A 133 -2.49 -7.29 -18.17
CA ARG A 133 -2.38 -7.56 -16.74
C ARG A 133 -2.95 -8.93 -16.40
N GLY A 134 -2.09 -9.82 -15.91
CA GLY A 134 -2.43 -11.17 -15.47
C GLY A 134 -2.38 -11.29 -13.94
N LEU A 135 -3.17 -10.46 -13.22
CA LEU A 135 -3.16 -10.47 -11.76
C LEU A 135 -3.85 -11.72 -11.20
N TYR A 136 -3.33 -12.22 -10.09
CA TYR A 136 -3.97 -13.29 -9.33
C TYR A 136 -5.39 -12.93 -8.94
N LYS A 137 -6.29 -13.89 -9.08
CA LYS A 137 -7.68 -13.74 -8.64
C LYS A 137 -7.85 -14.34 -7.25
N ARG A 138 -8.59 -13.63 -6.39
CA ARG A 138 -8.93 -14.16 -5.07
C ARG A 138 -9.86 -15.36 -5.21
N LEU A 139 -9.39 -16.53 -4.79
CA LEU A 139 -10.19 -17.76 -4.78
C LEU A 139 -11.01 -17.92 -3.50
N ALA A 140 -10.43 -17.52 -2.36
CA ALA A 140 -11.08 -17.61 -1.06
C ALA A 140 -10.60 -16.48 -0.14
N GLN A 141 -11.38 -16.22 0.88
CA GLN A 141 -11.04 -15.29 1.95
C GLN A 141 -11.38 -15.93 3.29
N TYR A 142 -10.46 -15.85 4.24
CA TYR A 142 -10.65 -16.34 5.59
C TYR A 142 -10.41 -15.20 6.57
N THR A 143 -11.40 -14.92 7.41
CA THR A 143 -11.28 -13.97 8.49
C THR A 143 -11.19 -14.70 9.84
N LEU A 144 -10.80 -13.98 10.89
CA LEU A 144 -10.77 -14.55 12.23
C LEU A 144 -12.18 -14.98 12.68
N SER A 145 -13.22 -14.26 12.27
CA SER A 145 -14.61 -14.57 12.59
C SER A 145 -15.16 -15.76 11.82
N ASP A 146 -14.81 -15.89 10.52
CA ASP A 146 -15.41 -16.89 9.65
C ASP A 146 -14.70 -18.26 9.78
N ASN A 147 -13.38 -18.25 9.88
CA ASN A 147 -12.59 -19.47 10.02
C ASN A 147 -11.33 -19.25 10.86
N PRO A 148 -11.48 -19.19 12.21
CA PRO A 148 -10.38 -18.88 13.11
C PRO A 148 -9.21 -19.87 13.03
N ARG A 149 -9.46 -21.13 12.71
CA ARG A 149 -8.40 -22.16 12.58
C ARG A 149 -7.51 -21.92 11.38
N VAL A 150 -8.09 -21.67 10.21
CA VAL A 150 -7.32 -21.36 8.98
C VAL A 150 -6.61 -20.04 9.13
N PHE A 151 -7.28 -19.01 9.67
CA PHE A 151 -6.67 -17.71 9.93
C PHE A 151 -5.44 -17.84 10.85
N ALA A 152 -5.57 -18.55 11.97
CA ALA A 152 -4.47 -18.75 12.91
C ALA A 152 -3.30 -19.57 12.32
N ALA A 153 -3.61 -20.52 11.45
CA ALA A 153 -2.60 -21.34 10.77
C ALA A 153 -1.73 -20.55 9.78
N VAL A 154 -2.23 -19.44 9.23
CA VAL A 154 -1.55 -18.67 8.17
C VAL A 154 -1.03 -17.32 8.68
N ALA A 155 -1.80 -16.61 9.52
CA ALA A 155 -1.58 -15.21 9.85
C ALA A 155 -0.24 -14.89 10.56
N ARG A 156 0.40 -15.88 11.17
CA ARG A 156 1.66 -15.70 11.93
C ARG A 156 2.85 -16.41 11.30
N ARG A 157 2.70 -17.03 10.13
CA ARG A 157 3.81 -17.72 9.49
C ARG A 157 4.79 -16.74 8.88
N PRO A 158 6.10 -17.02 8.97
CA PRO A 158 7.12 -16.30 8.20
C PRO A 158 6.83 -16.37 6.70
N TYR A 159 7.20 -15.32 5.97
CA TYR A 159 6.92 -15.25 4.52
C TYR A 159 7.54 -16.43 3.75
N ALA A 160 8.73 -16.88 4.14
CA ALA A 160 9.39 -18.05 3.55
C ALA A 160 8.51 -19.32 3.62
N GLU A 161 7.90 -19.59 4.76
CA GLU A 161 6.99 -20.75 4.91
C GLU A 161 5.72 -20.59 4.05
N LEU A 162 5.19 -19.38 3.92
CA LEU A 162 4.04 -19.10 3.05
C LEU A 162 4.38 -19.35 1.57
N VAL A 163 5.61 -19.01 1.16
CA VAL A 163 6.11 -19.29 -0.19
C VAL A 163 6.21 -20.79 -0.44
N GLU A 164 6.77 -21.57 0.48
CA GLU A 164 6.85 -23.04 0.38
C GLU A 164 5.46 -23.69 0.29
N LEU A 165 4.49 -23.21 1.07
CA LEU A 165 3.11 -23.70 1.03
C LEU A 165 2.37 -23.37 -0.28
N SER A 166 2.80 -22.34 -0.98
CA SER A 166 2.16 -21.90 -2.22
C SER A 166 2.68 -22.64 -3.48
N GLY A 167 3.70 -23.47 -3.32
CA GLY A 167 4.22 -24.38 -4.35
C GLY A 167 5.10 -23.69 -5.36
#